data_d2b176a6019785a2992ec73918eba899
#
_entry.id   d2b176a6019785a2992ec73918eba899
#
_cell.length_a   1.000
_cell.length_b   1.000
_cell.length_c   1.000
_cell.angle_alpha   90.00
_cell.angle_beta   90.00
_cell.angle_gamma   90.00
#
_symmetry.space_group_name_H-M   'P 1'
#
loop_
_entity.id
_entity.type
_entity.pdbx_description
1 polymer ?
#
loop_
_entity_poly.entity_id
_entity_poly.type
_entity_poly.pdbx_seq_one_letter_code
_entity_poly.pdbx_strand_id
1 'polypeptide(L)'
;TIFTVFLLHGPLERIYIDTLSYLHEGQANVDDVVIVGIDETSFQAMDMQWPWPREVHGELVNEISKFNPKSIVFDVVFSEPSNEVSDNHFAEAISNAKKVILASDLSFREGEYVSGVVETRPIELFEKAGALVGLAGVEADVDMVVRHFPQFENTLSEVASGENYP
;
A
#
# COMPACT_ATOMS: atom_id res chain seq x y z
N THR A 1 -40.43 -5.88 -15.85
CA THR A 1 -40.10 -4.49 -15.40
C THR A 1 -39.06 -4.47 -14.27
N ILE A 2 -39.14 -5.36 -13.27
CA ILE A 2 -38.14 -5.47 -12.16
C ILE A 2 -36.80 -5.95 -12.67
N PHE A 3 -36.79 -6.89 -13.60
CA PHE A 3 -35.55 -7.46 -14.19
C PHE A 3 -34.76 -6.42 -14.99
N THR A 4 -35.45 -5.48 -15.66
CA THR A 4 -34.82 -4.41 -16.46
C THR A 4 -34.17 -3.35 -15.57
N VAL A 5 -34.74 -3.07 -14.41
CA VAL A 5 -34.14 -2.13 -13.42
C VAL A 5 -32.86 -2.71 -12.83
N PHE A 6 -32.83 -4.01 -12.57
CA PHE A 6 -31.64 -4.68 -12.02
C PHE A 6 -30.49 -4.73 -13.03
N LEU A 7 -30.78 -4.88 -14.33
CA LEU A 7 -29.76 -4.93 -15.41
C LEU A 7 -29.12 -3.56 -15.70
N LEU A 8 -29.83 -2.47 -15.40
CA LEU A 8 -29.35 -1.10 -15.67
C LEU A 8 -28.71 -0.43 -14.45
N HIS A 9 -28.88 -0.99 -13.25
CA HIS A 9 -28.43 -0.36 -12.01
C HIS A 9 -26.90 -0.17 -12.02
N GLY A 10 -26.12 -1.20 -12.27
CA GLY A 10 -24.67 -1.14 -12.27
C GLY A 10 -24.06 -0.19 -13.32
N PRO A 11 -24.46 -0.26 -14.60
CA PRO A 11 -23.96 0.69 -15.61
C PRO A 11 -24.31 2.14 -15.36
N LEU A 12 -25.52 2.41 -14.89
CA LEU A 12 -25.95 3.78 -14.58
C LEU A 12 -25.27 4.35 -13.35
N GLU A 13 -25.02 3.53 -12.34
CA GLU A 13 -24.29 3.89 -11.13
C GLU A 13 -22.84 4.27 -11.46
N ARG A 14 -22.17 3.51 -12.32
CA ARG A 14 -20.80 3.83 -12.78
C ARG A 14 -20.76 5.16 -13.52
N ILE A 15 -21.66 5.38 -14.49
CA ILE A 15 -21.74 6.66 -15.23
C ILE A 15 -21.97 7.81 -14.25
N TYR A 16 -22.83 7.61 -13.24
CA TYR A 16 -23.11 8.62 -12.23
C TYR A 16 -21.88 8.94 -11.40
N ILE A 17 -21.18 7.92 -10.88
CA ILE A 17 -19.95 8.09 -10.08
C ILE A 17 -18.86 8.74 -10.91
N ASP A 18 -18.62 8.28 -12.16
CA ASP A 18 -17.62 8.85 -13.07
C ASP A 18 -17.92 10.33 -13.37
N THR A 19 -19.19 10.66 -13.58
CA THR A 19 -19.63 12.04 -13.82
C THR A 19 -19.40 12.92 -12.60
N LEU A 20 -19.75 12.43 -11.41
CA LEU A 20 -19.53 13.15 -10.16
C LEU A 20 -18.05 13.34 -9.89
N SER A 21 -17.21 12.32 -10.12
CA SER A 21 -15.78 12.40 -9.94
C SER A 21 -15.16 13.45 -10.88
N TYR A 22 -15.60 13.47 -12.14
CA TYR A 22 -15.15 14.46 -13.11
C TYR A 22 -15.58 15.89 -12.72
N LEU A 23 -16.81 16.07 -12.19
CA LEU A 23 -17.32 17.36 -11.74
C LEU A 23 -16.71 17.80 -10.39
N HIS A 24 -16.22 16.85 -9.59
CA HIS A 24 -15.59 17.05 -8.30
C HIS A 24 -14.06 16.94 -8.38
N GLU A 25 -13.45 17.44 -9.45
CA GLU A 25 -12.00 17.68 -9.45
C GLU A 25 -11.68 18.70 -8.34
N GLY A 26 -11.80 18.22 -7.10
CA GLY A 26 -11.37 18.95 -5.92
C GLY A 26 -9.87 19.14 -6.01
N GLN A 27 -9.40 20.35 -5.76
CA GLN A 27 -7.99 20.62 -5.50
C GLN A 27 -7.62 19.89 -4.20
N ALA A 28 -7.30 18.58 -4.31
CA ALA A 28 -6.64 17.91 -3.20
C ALA A 28 -5.32 18.65 -2.97
N ASN A 29 -5.12 19.15 -1.77
CA ASN A 29 -3.84 19.75 -1.40
C ASN A 29 -2.84 18.59 -1.21
N VAL A 30 -2.11 18.27 -2.29
CA VAL A 30 -1.12 17.17 -2.31
C VAL A 30 0.28 17.63 -1.87
N ASP A 31 0.42 18.87 -1.42
CA ASP A 31 1.72 19.45 -1.03
C ASP A 31 2.34 18.75 0.19
N ASP A 32 1.53 18.03 0.96
CA ASP A 32 1.96 17.30 2.16
C ASP A 32 2.43 15.86 1.89
N VAL A 33 2.31 15.38 0.63
CA VAL A 33 2.68 14.02 0.24
C VAL A 33 3.80 14.05 -0.78
N VAL A 34 4.90 13.35 -0.47
CA VAL A 34 6.03 13.16 -1.39
C VAL A 34 6.07 11.70 -1.81
N ILE A 35 6.04 11.46 -3.11
CA ILE A 35 6.17 10.12 -3.68
C ILE A 35 7.61 9.89 -4.10
N VAL A 36 8.23 8.84 -3.56
CA VAL A 36 9.56 8.37 -3.96
C VAL A 36 9.36 7.12 -4.82
N GLY A 37 9.50 7.28 -6.14
CA GLY A 37 9.29 6.18 -7.08
C GLY A 37 10.53 5.30 -7.22
N ILE A 38 10.32 3.98 -7.22
CA ILE A 38 11.31 2.98 -7.64
C ILE A 38 11.01 2.68 -9.10
N ASP A 39 11.76 3.29 -10.01
CA ASP A 39 11.55 3.25 -11.45
C ASP A 39 12.78 2.75 -12.22
N GLU A 40 12.70 2.75 -13.53
CA GLU A 40 13.80 2.34 -14.41
C GLU A 40 15.06 3.18 -14.19
N THR A 41 14.92 4.45 -13.88
CA THR A 41 16.05 5.34 -13.57
C THR A 41 16.75 4.91 -12.29
N SER A 42 15.96 4.50 -11.30
CA SER A 42 16.48 3.96 -10.03
C SER A 42 17.25 2.66 -10.24
N PHE A 43 16.74 1.75 -11.08
CA PHE A 43 17.44 0.50 -11.42
C PHE A 43 18.76 0.75 -12.10
N GLN A 44 18.81 1.68 -13.06
CA GLN A 44 20.04 2.04 -13.76
C GLN A 44 21.05 2.72 -12.85
N ALA A 45 20.59 3.62 -11.97
CA ALA A 45 21.47 4.34 -11.06
C ALA A 45 22.07 3.43 -9.97
N MET A 46 21.32 2.45 -9.50
CA MET A 46 21.76 1.51 -8.47
C MET A 46 22.54 0.34 -9.04
N ASP A 47 22.47 0.08 -10.35
CA ASP A 47 23.05 -1.09 -11.04
C ASP A 47 22.69 -2.42 -10.32
N MET A 48 21.48 -2.52 -9.82
CA MET A 48 20.96 -3.66 -9.07
C MET A 48 19.61 -4.10 -9.60
N GLN A 49 19.38 -5.42 -9.63
CA GLN A 49 18.09 -6.00 -9.97
C GLN A 49 17.17 -6.08 -8.74
N TRP A 50 15.87 -5.96 -8.98
CA TRP A 50 14.84 -6.21 -7.95
C TRP A 50 14.75 -7.72 -7.62
N PRO A 51 14.53 -8.11 -6.37
CA PRO A 51 14.38 -7.25 -5.17
C PRO A 51 15.72 -6.75 -4.63
N TRP A 52 15.79 -5.46 -4.28
CA TRP A 52 16.99 -4.88 -3.68
C TRP A 52 17.25 -5.41 -2.26
N PRO A 53 18.52 -5.45 -1.84
CA PRO A 53 18.89 -5.77 -0.46
C PRO A 53 18.16 -4.86 0.54
N ARG A 54 17.77 -5.41 1.70
CA ARG A 54 17.03 -4.65 2.73
C ARG A 54 17.81 -3.46 3.28
N GLU A 55 19.16 -3.50 3.24
CA GLU A 55 20.01 -2.36 3.61
C GLU A 55 19.65 -1.10 2.82
N VAL A 56 19.39 -1.22 1.52
CA VAL A 56 19.00 -0.07 0.66
C VAL A 56 17.73 0.59 1.18
N HIS A 57 16.76 -0.20 1.58
CA HIS A 57 15.52 0.32 2.17
C HIS A 57 15.77 0.94 3.56
N GLY A 58 16.68 0.35 4.35
CA GLY A 58 17.10 0.91 5.63
C GLY A 58 17.79 2.26 5.46
N GLU A 59 18.71 2.39 4.50
CA GLU A 59 19.36 3.66 4.18
C GLU A 59 18.35 4.70 3.71
N LEU A 60 17.38 4.30 2.87
CA LEU A 60 16.31 5.19 2.43
C LEU A 60 15.49 5.73 3.61
N VAL A 61 15.11 4.87 4.56
CA VAL A 61 14.41 5.29 5.79
C VAL A 61 15.26 6.28 6.59
N ASN A 62 16.55 6.02 6.75
CA ASN A 62 17.45 6.90 7.47
C ASN A 62 17.58 8.27 6.80
N GLU A 63 17.70 8.31 5.46
CA GLU A 63 17.79 9.56 4.71
C GLU A 63 16.48 10.37 4.78
N ILE A 64 15.33 9.73 4.56
CA ILE A 64 14.02 10.40 4.64
C ILE A 64 13.75 10.90 6.07
N SER A 65 14.17 10.17 7.09
CA SER A 65 13.97 10.53 8.49
C SER A 65 14.64 11.86 8.87
N LYS A 66 15.70 12.26 8.16
CA LYS A 66 16.37 13.56 8.37
C LYS A 66 15.45 14.76 8.11
N PHE A 67 14.42 14.58 7.28
CA PHE A 67 13.42 15.60 6.98
C PHE A 67 12.24 15.61 7.96
N ASN A 68 12.28 14.74 8.97
CA ASN A 68 11.26 14.63 10.03
C ASN A 68 9.82 14.45 9.50
N PRO A 69 9.57 13.49 8.58
CA PRO A 69 8.23 13.25 8.05
C PRO A 69 7.27 12.80 9.16
N LYS A 70 5.97 12.98 8.93
CA LYS A 70 4.92 12.42 9.79
C LYS A 70 4.96 10.89 9.81
N SER A 71 5.13 10.29 8.63
CA SER A 71 5.24 8.85 8.41
C SER A 71 5.99 8.55 7.12
N ILE A 72 6.59 7.38 7.05
CA ILE A 72 7.21 6.81 5.84
C ILE A 72 6.39 5.58 5.49
N VAL A 73 5.81 5.55 4.30
CA VAL A 73 4.93 4.47 3.84
C VAL A 73 5.62 3.72 2.71
N PHE A 74 5.72 2.41 2.84
CA PHE A 74 6.20 1.51 1.78
C PHE A 74 5.01 0.78 1.17
N ASP A 75 4.74 1.02 -0.11
CA ASP A 75 3.84 0.19 -0.92
C ASP A 75 4.62 -1.01 -1.48
N VAL A 76 5.25 -1.74 -0.57
CA VAL A 76 6.04 -2.94 -0.84
C VAL A 76 5.79 -3.94 0.28
N VAL A 77 5.44 -5.18 -0.10
CA VAL A 77 5.22 -6.27 0.86
C VAL A 77 6.53 -7.01 1.10
N PHE A 78 7.07 -6.88 2.29
CA PHE A 78 8.32 -7.53 2.72
C PHE A 78 8.03 -8.87 3.44
N SER A 79 7.38 -9.80 2.74
CA SER A 79 6.83 -11.04 3.31
C SER A 79 7.85 -12.16 3.47
N GLU A 80 8.99 -12.07 2.80
CA GLU A 80 10.01 -13.11 2.84
C GLU A 80 11.29 -12.59 3.51
N PRO A 81 11.95 -13.41 4.37
CA PRO A 81 13.29 -13.09 4.84
C PRO A 81 14.28 -12.99 3.68
N SER A 82 15.21 -12.07 3.79
CA SER A 82 16.33 -11.93 2.87
C SER A 82 17.57 -12.56 3.52
N ASN A 83 18.58 -11.76 3.82
CA ASN A 83 19.68 -12.22 4.67
C ASN A 83 19.60 -11.50 6.04
N GLU A 84 20.06 -12.20 7.06
CA GLU A 84 19.92 -11.75 8.45
C GLU A 84 20.55 -10.37 8.70
N VAL A 85 21.66 -10.06 8.07
CA VAL A 85 22.36 -8.77 8.26
C VAL A 85 21.53 -7.63 7.66
N SER A 86 21.08 -7.81 6.41
CA SER A 86 20.25 -6.81 5.71
C SER A 86 18.90 -6.61 6.39
N ASP A 87 18.27 -7.70 6.82
CA ASP A 87 16.97 -7.63 7.50
C ASP A 87 17.10 -6.89 8.84
N ASN A 88 18.15 -7.18 9.62
CA ASN A 88 18.42 -6.47 10.88
C ASN A 88 18.76 -4.99 10.65
N HIS A 89 19.49 -4.65 9.60
CA HIS A 89 19.79 -3.26 9.26
C HIS A 89 18.51 -2.46 8.96
N PHE A 90 17.58 -3.06 8.21
CA PHE A 90 16.29 -2.43 7.92
C PHE A 90 15.42 -2.33 9.18
N ALA A 91 15.39 -3.38 10.01
CA ALA A 91 14.67 -3.36 11.29
C ALA A 91 15.22 -2.27 12.23
N GLU A 92 16.54 -2.07 12.28
CA GLU A 92 17.15 -0.99 13.05
C GLU A 92 16.73 0.40 12.53
N ALA A 93 16.74 0.61 11.21
CA ALA A 93 16.27 1.85 10.62
C ALA A 93 14.79 2.12 10.93
N ILE A 94 13.93 1.09 10.90
CA ILE A 94 12.52 1.17 11.29
C ILE A 94 12.41 1.61 12.76
N SER A 95 13.16 0.98 13.67
CA SER A 95 13.08 1.30 15.10
C SER A 95 13.55 2.71 15.45
N ASN A 96 14.47 3.26 14.67
CA ASN A 96 15.00 4.60 14.84
C ASN A 96 14.12 5.68 14.19
N ALA A 97 13.26 5.30 13.25
CA ALA A 97 12.36 6.22 12.56
C ALA A 97 11.12 6.53 13.42
N LYS A 98 10.49 7.68 13.15
CA LYS A 98 9.32 8.13 13.91
C LYS A 98 8.09 7.26 13.68
N LYS A 99 7.81 6.90 12.44
CA LYS A 99 6.67 6.08 12.03
C LYS A 99 6.94 5.50 10.64
N VAL A 100 7.12 4.19 10.57
CA VAL A 100 7.24 3.45 9.31
C VAL A 100 6.03 2.52 9.17
N ILE A 101 5.44 2.51 7.98
CA ILE A 101 4.29 1.69 7.65
C ILE A 101 4.67 0.82 6.45
N LEU A 102 4.45 -0.46 6.57
CA LEU A 102 4.72 -1.45 5.53
C LEU A 102 3.40 -1.99 4.98
N ALA A 103 3.38 -2.30 3.68
CA ALA A 103 2.22 -2.88 3.05
C ALA A 103 1.98 -4.33 3.46
N SER A 104 0.70 -4.71 3.59
CA SER A 104 0.23 -6.08 3.47
C SER A 104 -0.67 -6.21 2.24
N ASP A 105 -0.85 -7.42 1.76
CA ASP A 105 -1.67 -7.73 0.60
C ASP A 105 -2.65 -8.86 0.90
N LEU A 106 -3.85 -8.80 0.29
CA LEU A 106 -4.84 -9.85 0.35
C LEU A 106 -4.87 -10.61 -0.97
N SER A 107 -4.64 -11.91 -0.90
CA SER A 107 -4.74 -12.80 -2.05
C SER A 107 -5.75 -13.90 -1.80
N PHE A 108 -6.57 -14.21 -2.82
CA PHE A 108 -7.41 -15.39 -2.77
C PHE A 108 -6.58 -16.61 -3.17
N ARG A 109 -6.49 -17.61 -2.29
CA ARG A 109 -5.84 -18.88 -2.58
C ARG A 109 -6.90 -19.96 -2.73
N GLU A 110 -6.87 -20.61 -3.88
CA GLU A 110 -7.63 -21.83 -4.13
C GLU A 110 -6.80 -23.04 -3.69
N GLY A 111 -7.28 -23.79 -2.72
CA GLY A 111 -6.67 -25.03 -2.26
C GLY A 111 -7.59 -26.22 -2.53
N GLU A 112 -7.02 -27.42 -2.61
CA GLU A 112 -7.76 -28.67 -2.88
C GLU A 112 -8.84 -28.95 -1.81
N TYR A 113 -8.64 -28.50 -0.58
CA TYR A 113 -9.56 -28.73 0.55
C TYR A 113 -10.12 -27.46 1.18
N VAL A 114 -9.44 -26.33 1.04
CA VAL A 114 -9.87 -25.05 1.61
C VAL A 114 -9.47 -23.92 0.67
N SER A 115 -10.44 -23.12 0.29
CA SER A 115 -10.22 -21.88 -0.44
C SER A 115 -10.56 -20.70 0.46
N GLY A 116 -9.77 -19.61 0.38
CA GLY A 116 -10.02 -18.45 1.21
C GLY A 116 -9.09 -17.27 0.93
N VAL A 117 -9.40 -16.15 1.55
CA VAL A 117 -8.56 -14.96 1.51
C VAL A 117 -7.43 -15.12 2.52
N VAL A 118 -6.21 -14.90 2.07
CA VAL A 118 -5.00 -14.95 2.89
C VAL A 118 -4.32 -13.58 2.85
N GLU A 119 -4.08 -13.02 4.02
CA GLU A 119 -3.26 -11.82 4.15
C GLU A 119 -1.78 -12.19 4.12
N THR A 120 -1.03 -11.58 3.22
CA THR A 120 0.43 -11.67 3.14
C THR A 120 1.00 -10.44 3.84
N ARG A 121 1.66 -10.66 4.99
CA ARG A 121 2.19 -9.60 5.85
C ARG A 121 3.72 -9.50 5.76
N PRO A 122 4.31 -8.37 6.15
CA PRO A 122 5.75 -8.27 6.38
C PRO A 122 6.24 -9.32 7.39
N ILE A 123 7.53 -9.64 7.34
CA ILE A 123 8.13 -10.55 8.33
C ILE A 123 8.03 -9.96 9.74
N GLU A 124 7.84 -10.82 10.72
CA GLU A 124 7.63 -10.46 12.13
C GLU A 124 8.75 -9.59 12.73
N LEU A 125 9.97 -9.70 12.20
CA LEU A 125 11.11 -8.88 12.60
C LEU A 125 10.82 -7.38 12.46
N PHE A 126 10.19 -6.97 11.35
CA PHE A 126 9.91 -5.56 11.09
C PHE A 126 8.75 -5.04 11.97
N GLU A 127 7.74 -5.86 12.21
CA GLU A 127 6.66 -5.51 13.15
C GLU A 127 7.21 -5.36 14.57
N LYS A 128 8.09 -6.26 15.02
CA LYS A 128 8.78 -6.17 16.32
C LYS A 128 9.71 -4.96 16.43
N ALA A 129 10.25 -4.49 15.31
CA ALA A 129 11.03 -3.25 15.25
C ALA A 129 10.17 -1.98 15.34
N GLY A 130 8.85 -2.11 15.31
CA GLY A 130 7.91 -1.00 15.44
C GLY A 130 7.24 -0.56 14.13
N ALA A 131 7.42 -1.30 13.03
CA ALA A 131 6.66 -1.03 11.82
C ALA A 131 5.17 -1.25 12.07
N LEU A 132 4.35 -0.33 11.59
CA LEU A 132 2.92 -0.54 11.44
C LEU A 132 2.65 -1.25 10.12
N VAL A 133 1.53 -1.96 10.03
CA VAL A 133 1.14 -2.65 8.79
C VAL A 133 -0.19 -2.10 8.33
N GLY A 134 -0.27 -1.82 7.03
CA GLY A 134 -1.49 -1.36 6.39
C GLY A 134 -1.77 -2.13 5.10
N LEU A 135 -3.04 -2.40 4.85
CA LEU A 135 -3.46 -3.10 3.64
C LEU A 135 -3.32 -2.19 2.40
N ALA A 136 -2.59 -2.68 1.40
CA ALA A 136 -2.36 -1.98 0.12
C ALA A 136 -3.41 -2.31 -0.95
N GLY A 137 -4.34 -3.23 -0.67
CA GLY A 137 -5.33 -3.69 -1.63
C GLY A 137 -6.26 -2.58 -2.12
N VAL A 138 -6.54 -2.57 -3.41
CA VAL A 138 -7.60 -1.77 -4.03
C VAL A 138 -8.55 -2.69 -4.78
N GLU A 139 -9.84 -2.40 -4.72
CA GLU A 139 -10.85 -3.14 -5.47
C GLU A 139 -11.19 -2.38 -6.74
N ALA A 140 -11.03 -3.04 -7.88
CA ALA A 140 -11.45 -2.52 -9.16
C ALA A 140 -12.79 -3.11 -9.58
N ASP A 141 -13.61 -2.30 -10.21
CA ASP A 141 -14.85 -2.76 -10.87
C ASP A 141 -14.55 -3.72 -12.02
N VAL A 142 -15.59 -4.33 -12.57
CA VAL A 142 -15.46 -5.27 -13.70
C VAL A 142 -14.84 -4.67 -14.98
N ASP A 143 -14.77 -3.34 -15.07
CA ASP A 143 -14.10 -2.60 -16.13
C ASP A 143 -12.68 -2.15 -15.75
N MET A 144 -12.14 -2.68 -14.65
CA MET A 144 -10.80 -2.40 -14.11
C MET A 144 -10.60 -0.95 -13.65
N VAL A 145 -11.67 -0.23 -13.37
CA VAL A 145 -11.63 1.12 -12.81
C VAL A 145 -11.90 1.07 -11.31
N VAL A 146 -11.05 1.73 -10.53
CA VAL A 146 -11.24 1.87 -9.08
C VAL A 146 -12.18 3.05 -8.82
N ARG A 147 -13.38 2.79 -8.31
CA ARG A 147 -14.41 3.81 -8.02
C ARG A 147 -14.76 3.92 -6.56
N HIS A 148 -14.38 2.93 -5.78
CA HIS A 148 -14.69 2.85 -4.38
C HIS A 148 -13.42 2.75 -3.56
N PHE A 149 -13.38 3.39 -2.40
CA PHE A 149 -12.36 3.08 -1.41
C PHE A 149 -12.59 1.66 -0.91
N PRO A 150 -11.52 0.88 -0.75
CA PRO A 150 -11.65 -0.46 -0.20
C PRO A 150 -12.32 -0.39 1.18
N GLN A 151 -13.35 -1.21 1.38
CA GLN A 151 -14.04 -1.33 2.67
C GLN A 151 -13.29 -2.30 3.61
N PHE A 152 -11.98 -2.15 3.67
CA PHE A 152 -11.12 -2.90 4.58
C PHE A 152 -10.72 -2.00 5.72
N GLU A 153 -10.66 -2.56 6.92
CA GLU A 153 -10.06 -1.89 8.06
C GLU A 153 -8.52 -1.89 7.94
N ASN A 154 -7.87 -0.88 8.47
CA ASN A 154 -6.42 -0.75 8.49
C ASN A 154 -5.76 -0.67 7.09
N THR A 155 -6.34 0.09 6.17
CA THR A 155 -5.67 0.41 4.90
C THR A 155 -4.38 1.22 5.12
N LEU A 156 -3.47 1.21 4.13
CA LEU A 156 -2.23 2.01 4.21
C LEU A 156 -2.53 3.48 4.50
N SER A 157 -3.58 4.04 3.88
CA SER A 157 -3.97 5.44 4.06
C SER A 157 -4.48 5.72 5.47
N GLU A 158 -5.31 4.84 6.05
CA GLU A 158 -5.81 4.97 7.42
C GLU A 158 -4.68 4.89 8.44
N VAL A 159 -3.82 3.89 8.31
CA VAL A 159 -2.66 3.72 9.20
C VAL A 159 -1.70 4.93 9.07
N ALA A 160 -1.53 5.48 7.86
CA ALA A 160 -0.67 6.63 7.61
C ALA A 160 -1.22 7.93 8.21
N SER A 161 -2.49 8.21 7.97
CA SER A 161 -3.17 9.41 8.50
C SER A 161 -3.41 9.33 10.01
N GLY A 162 -3.67 8.14 10.53
CA GLY A 162 -4.15 7.90 11.88
C GLY A 162 -5.63 8.26 12.06
N GLU A 163 -6.37 8.39 10.95
CA GLU A 163 -7.80 8.67 10.90
C GLU A 163 -8.52 7.43 10.37
N ASN A 164 -9.59 7.04 11.03
CA ASN A 164 -10.51 6.04 10.50
C ASN A 164 -11.50 6.78 9.61
N TYR A 165 -11.52 6.47 8.33
CA TYR A 165 -12.54 6.95 7.42
C TYR A 165 -13.79 6.07 7.58
N PRO A 166 -14.99 6.69 7.67
CA PRO A 166 -16.25 5.98 7.83
C PRO A 166 -16.66 5.19 6.58
#